data_ec3382573fd4c611a28dad45bb10f0a3
#
_entry.id   ec3382573fd4c611a28dad45bb10f0a3
#
_cell.length_a   1.000
_cell.length_b   1.000
_cell.length_c   1.000
_cell.angle_alpha   90.00
_cell.angle_beta   90.00
_cell.angle_gamma   90.00
#
_symmetry.space_group_name_H-M   'P 1'
#
loop_
_entity.id
_entity.type
_entity.pdbx_description
1 polymer ?
#
loop_
_entity_poly.entity_id
_entity_poly.type
_entity_poly.pdbx_seq_one_letter_code
_entity_poly.pdbx_strand_id
1 'polypeptide(L)'
;MAKRDYYEVLGVSKGASEAEIKKAYRQLAIKYHPDKNPDDASAEDKFKEAAEAYEILSDPEKKARYDQFGHAGMGGGFGGGGGGGMNMDDIFSNFGDIFGQAFGGGRSGGGSRRVKGSNLRIKVKLNLEEIAFGVTKKVKVFKMVNAEGVSYDTCGTCKGSGQIRRVQQTILGAMQTATTCHVCNGTGKSIKTKPKDADANGQKREEELIEINIPAGVGDGMTLNVSGRGNAGPFGGVPGDLLVQIEEEEHALLKRDGINLYHDLYINFADAALGASVEVPLVKGKAQIKIDAGTQSGKILRLKGKGLPEVNGYGQGDLLVNINVWTPQKLNNEEKEMLEKMRSAEHFKPAPGSKDKSFFHRVREMFS
;
A
#
# COMPACT_ATOMS: atom_id res chain seq x y z
N MET A 1 31.58 -27.60 -17.62
CA MET A 1 30.48 -28.20 -18.41
C MET A 1 30.19 -27.24 -19.56
N ALA A 2 29.83 -27.73 -20.77
CA ALA A 2 29.44 -26.86 -21.86
C ALA A 2 28.08 -26.18 -21.50
N LYS A 3 27.95 -24.85 -21.67
CA LYS A 3 26.69 -24.14 -21.47
C LYS A 3 25.66 -24.65 -22.47
N ARG A 4 24.42 -24.87 -22.02
CA ARG A 4 23.31 -25.28 -22.90
C ARG A 4 22.91 -24.15 -23.84
N ASP A 5 22.40 -24.49 -25.01
CA ASP A 5 21.88 -23.51 -25.98
C ASP A 5 20.72 -22.72 -25.33
N TYR A 6 20.72 -21.38 -25.47
CA TYR A 6 19.71 -20.53 -24.86
C TYR A 6 18.29 -20.78 -25.38
N TYR A 7 18.15 -21.22 -26.65
CA TYR A 7 16.85 -21.62 -27.18
C TYR A 7 16.34 -22.90 -26.53
N GLU A 8 17.24 -23.86 -26.27
CA GLU A 8 16.91 -25.09 -25.54
C GLU A 8 16.57 -24.81 -24.08
N VAL A 9 17.27 -23.87 -23.43
CA VAL A 9 17.00 -23.47 -22.04
C VAL A 9 15.58 -22.91 -21.91
N LEU A 10 15.14 -22.05 -22.85
CA LEU A 10 13.79 -21.50 -22.86
C LEU A 10 12.75 -22.45 -23.46
N GLY A 11 13.17 -23.54 -24.14
CA GLY A 11 12.26 -24.46 -24.81
C GLY A 11 11.57 -23.88 -26.04
N VAL A 12 12.26 -22.99 -26.78
CA VAL A 12 11.75 -22.34 -27.98
C VAL A 12 12.65 -22.64 -29.19
N SER A 13 12.14 -22.48 -30.42
CA SER A 13 12.92 -22.65 -31.64
C SER A 13 13.84 -21.45 -31.94
N LYS A 14 14.92 -21.63 -32.69
CA LYS A 14 15.84 -20.54 -33.11
C LYS A 14 15.15 -19.41 -33.90
N GLY A 15 13.99 -19.67 -34.50
CA GLY A 15 13.18 -18.69 -35.20
C GLY A 15 12.08 -18.03 -34.31
N ALA A 16 12.04 -18.30 -33.04
CA ALA A 16 11.00 -17.79 -32.14
C ALA A 16 10.96 -16.26 -32.14
N SER A 17 9.74 -15.72 -32.15
CA SER A 17 9.47 -14.29 -32.01
C SER A 17 9.78 -13.80 -30.58
N GLU A 18 9.98 -12.50 -30.42
CA GLU A 18 10.18 -11.87 -29.10
C GLU A 18 9.04 -12.17 -28.13
N ALA A 19 7.80 -12.22 -28.61
CA ALA A 19 6.62 -12.55 -27.83
C ALA A 19 6.65 -14.00 -27.30
N GLU A 20 7.11 -14.95 -28.12
CA GLU A 20 7.24 -16.36 -27.73
C GLU A 20 8.38 -16.56 -26.72
N ILE A 21 9.52 -15.91 -26.95
CA ILE A 21 10.66 -15.90 -26.01
C ILE A 21 10.22 -15.34 -24.65
N LYS A 22 9.52 -14.21 -24.63
CA LYS A 22 9.00 -13.60 -23.42
C LYS A 22 7.97 -14.48 -22.69
N LYS A 23 7.10 -15.14 -23.44
CA LYS A 23 6.10 -16.06 -22.88
C LYS A 23 6.76 -17.28 -22.24
N ALA A 24 7.74 -17.88 -22.92
CA ALA A 24 8.49 -19.04 -22.43
C ALA A 24 9.26 -18.71 -21.14
N TYR A 25 9.96 -17.57 -21.13
CA TYR A 25 10.66 -17.10 -19.94
C TYR A 25 9.71 -16.91 -18.74
N ARG A 26 8.55 -16.24 -18.94
CA ARG A 26 7.57 -16.06 -17.84
C ARG A 26 7.09 -17.38 -17.25
N GLN A 27 6.87 -18.39 -18.06
CA GLN A 27 6.45 -19.70 -17.60
C GLN A 27 7.52 -20.37 -16.75
N LEU A 28 8.80 -20.31 -17.19
CA LEU A 28 9.92 -20.87 -16.44
C LEU A 28 10.20 -20.08 -15.16
N ALA A 29 10.11 -18.75 -15.21
CA ALA A 29 10.29 -17.89 -14.05
C ALA A 29 9.25 -18.16 -12.96
N ILE A 30 7.97 -18.36 -13.32
CA ILE A 30 6.91 -18.72 -12.37
C ILE A 30 7.11 -20.15 -11.82
N LYS A 31 7.58 -21.07 -12.64
CA LYS A 31 7.78 -22.47 -12.28
C LYS A 31 8.95 -22.66 -11.31
N TYR A 32 10.06 -21.94 -11.55
CA TYR A 32 11.30 -22.08 -10.79
C TYR A 32 11.57 -20.88 -9.87
N HIS A 33 10.52 -20.10 -9.53
CA HIS A 33 10.66 -18.96 -8.61
C HIS A 33 11.14 -19.43 -7.23
N PRO A 34 12.11 -18.70 -6.60
CA PRO A 34 12.61 -19.06 -5.27
C PRO A 34 11.52 -19.20 -4.22
N ASP A 35 10.53 -18.29 -4.22
CA ASP A 35 9.41 -18.31 -3.26
C ASP A 35 8.52 -19.57 -3.40
N LYS A 36 8.52 -20.21 -4.57
CA LYS A 36 7.74 -21.44 -4.80
C LYS A 36 8.56 -22.71 -4.61
N ASN A 37 9.87 -22.60 -4.64
CA ASN A 37 10.80 -23.71 -4.53
C ASN A 37 11.89 -23.34 -3.49
N PRO A 38 11.52 -23.08 -2.23
CA PRO A 38 12.49 -22.77 -1.20
C PRO A 38 13.43 -23.99 -1.02
N ASP A 39 14.73 -23.72 -0.95
CA ASP A 39 15.79 -24.72 -0.75
C ASP A 39 16.04 -25.73 -1.88
N ASP A 40 15.47 -25.54 -3.08
CA ASP A 40 15.79 -26.36 -4.27
C ASP A 40 16.87 -25.69 -5.14
N ALA A 41 18.13 -26.06 -4.90
CA ALA A 41 19.28 -25.58 -5.67
C ALA A 41 19.14 -25.83 -7.18
N SER A 42 18.46 -26.92 -7.58
CA SER A 42 18.24 -27.22 -9.00
C SER A 42 17.22 -26.32 -9.65
N ALA A 43 16.23 -25.85 -8.91
CA ALA A 43 15.27 -24.85 -9.38
C ALA A 43 15.94 -23.47 -9.52
N GLU A 44 16.81 -23.11 -8.57
CA GLU A 44 17.59 -21.88 -8.61
C GLU A 44 18.52 -21.82 -9.83
N ASP A 45 19.24 -22.90 -10.13
CA ASP A 45 20.11 -22.96 -11.31
C ASP A 45 19.30 -22.84 -12.61
N LYS A 46 18.15 -23.50 -12.72
CA LYS A 46 17.26 -23.38 -13.89
C LYS A 46 16.66 -22.00 -14.03
N PHE A 47 16.37 -21.34 -12.93
CA PHE A 47 15.90 -19.94 -12.93
C PHE A 47 16.99 -19.00 -13.47
N LYS A 48 18.24 -19.15 -12.99
CA LYS A 48 19.41 -18.39 -13.46
C LYS A 48 19.68 -18.61 -14.95
N GLU A 49 19.68 -19.85 -15.40
CA GLU A 49 19.87 -20.17 -16.81
C GLU A 49 18.76 -19.58 -17.69
N ALA A 50 17.50 -19.65 -17.26
CA ALA A 50 16.39 -19.06 -17.99
C ALA A 50 16.47 -17.52 -18.06
N ALA A 51 16.93 -16.87 -17.00
CA ALA A 51 17.13 -15.43 -16.95
C ALA A 51 18.27 -14.99 -17.89
N GLU A 52 19.40 -15.69 -17.87
CA GLU A 52 20.54 -15.45 -18.79
C GLU A 52 20.10 -15.63 -20.26
N ALA A 53 19.38 -16.69 -20.55
CA ALA A 53 18.87 -16.97 -21.89
C ALA A 53 17.91 -15.88 -22.40
N TYR A 54 17.00 -15.40 -21.53
CA TYR A 54 16.07 -14.34 -21.86
C TYR A 54 16.80 -13.01 -22.10
N GLU A 55 17.78 -12.65 -21.28
CA GLU A 55 18.58 -11.42 -21.46
C GLU A 55 19.23 -11.36 -22.85
N ILE A 56 19.74 -12.46 -23.32
CA ILE A 56 20.44 -12.52 -24.61
C ILE A 56 19.43 -12.56 -25.77
N LEU A 57 18.39 -13.36 -25.67
CA LEU A 57 17.44 -13.58 -26.78
C LEU A 57 16.37 -12.49 -26.90
N SER A 58 16.14 -11.68 -25.88
CA SER A 58 15.17 -10.58 -25.93
C SER A 58 15.71 -9.31 -26.58
N ASP A 59 17.01 -9.16 -26.67
CA ASP A 59 17.66 -8.02 -27.33
C ASP A 59 18.06 -8.39 -28.78
N PRO A 60 17.57 -7.69 -29.79
CA PRO A 60 17.85 -8.03 -31.21
C PRO A 60 19.33 -8.07 -31.56
N GLU A 61 20.15 -7.16 -30.97
CA GLU A 61 21.59 -7.09 -31.25
C GLU A 61 22.33 -8.25 -30.56
N LYS A 62 22.00 -8.54 -29.32
CA LYS A 62 22.58 -9.68 -28.55
C LYS A 62 22.17 -11.00 -29.19
N LYS A 63 20.89 -11.15 -29.58
CA LYS A 63 20.38 -12.32 -30.27
C LYS A 63 21.14 -12.57 -31.57
N ALA A 64 21.27 -11.55 -32.44
CA ALA A 64 22.00 -11.66 -33.70
C ALA A 64 23.46 -12.08 -33.49
N ARG A 65 24.12 -11.54 -32.47
CA ARG A 65 25.49 -11.92 -32.10
C ARG A 65 25.56 -13.36 -31.59
N TYR A 66 24.60 -13.76 -30.76
CA TYR A 66 24.51 -15.14 -30.28
C TYR A 66 24.21 -16.14 -31.42
N ASP A 67 23.34 -15.78 -32.35
CA ASP A 67 23.02 -16.60 -33.51
C ASP A 67 24.22 -16.84 -34.45
N GLN A 68 25.14 -15.85 -34.54
CA GLN A 68 26.35 -15.96 -35.34
C GLN A 68 27.50 -16.68 -34.67
N PHE A 69 27.71 -16.42 -33.39
CA PHE A 69 28.94 -16.84 -32.70
C PHE A 69 28.68 -17.76 -31.48
N GLY A 70 27.43 -18.08 -31.19
CA GLY A 70 27.04 -18.88 -30.02
C GLY A 70 27.54 -18.26 -28.71
N HIS A 71 27.76 -19.08 -27.72
CA HIS A 71 28.30 -18.65 -26.42
C HIS A 71 29.69 -18.00 -26.52
N ALA A 72 30.51 -18.34 -27.52
CA ALA A 72 31.81 -17.78 -27.72
C ALA A 72 31.78 -16.29 -28.10
N GLY A 73 30.73 -15.85 -28.81
CA GLY A 73 30.53 -14.45 -29.16
C GLY A 73 30.12 -13.54 -28.02
N MET A 74 29.71 -14.12 -26.87
CA MET A 74 29.30 -13.42 -25.67
C MET A 74 30.42 -13.28 -24.63
N GLY A 75 31.58 -13.95 -24.83
CA GLY A 75 32.70 -14.00 -23.91
C GLY A 75 33.60 -12.76 -23.82
N GLY A 76 33.33 -11.69 -24.58
CA GLY A 76 34.21 -10.52 -24.66
C GLY A 76 33.84 -9.32 -23.78
N GLY A 77 32.80 -9.36 -22.96
CA GLY A 77 32.34 -8.17 -22.23
C GLY A 77 31.94 -8.37 -20.77
N PHE A 78 31.82 -9.57 -20.28
CA PHE A 78 31.27 -9.83 -18.92
C PHE A 78 32.10 -10.75 -18.04
N GLY A 79 33.35 -11.01 -18.39
CA GLY A 79 34.19 -11.95 -17.65
C GLY A 79 35.61 -11.42 -17.39
N GLY A 80 35.75 -10.34 -16.68
CA GLY A 80 37.05 -9.85 -16.24
C GLY A 80 37.03 -9.44 -14.76
N GLY A 81 37.35 -10.41 -13.87
CA GLY A 81 37.78 -10.04 -12.52
C GLY A 81 37.21 -10.87 -11.38
N GLY A 82 37.95 -11.92 -10.93
CA GLY A 82 38.05 -12.27 -9.52
C GLY A 82 36.92 -13.10 -8.92
N GLY A 83 37.26 -14.37 -8.60
CA GLY A 83 36.45 -15.23 -7.77
C GLY A 83 36.12 -14.63 -6.40
N GLY A 84 34.86 -14.55 -6.10
CA GLY A 84 34.29 -14.21 -4.81
C GLY A 84 32.78 -14.35 -4.94
N GLY A 85 32.16 -15.18 -4.11
CA GLY A 85 30.74 -15.46 -4.13
C GLY A 85 29.91 -14.20 -4.10
N MET A 86 29.26 -13.87 -5.21
CA MET A 86 28.25 -12.80 -5.27
C MET A 86 26.97 -13.32 -4.58
N ASN A 87 26.59 -12.62 -3.52
CA ASN A 87 25.34 -12.88 -2.83
C ASN A 87 24.16 -12.59 -3.77
N MET A 88 23.07 -13.34 -3.60
CA MET A 88 21.84 -13.25 -4.40
C MET A 88 21.22 -11.85 -4.38
N ASP A 89 21.37 -11.12 -3.29
CA ASP A 89 20.92 -9.72 -3.12
C ASP A 89 21.65 -8.74 -4.05
N ASP A 90 22.93 -8.95 -4.33
CA ASP A 90 23.73 -8.11 -5.25
C ASP A 90 23.33 -8.33 -6.71
N ILE A 91 22.91 -9.55 -7.06
CA ILE A 91 22.40 -9.87 -8.39
C ILE A 91 21.00 -9.27 -8.57
N PHE A 92 20.14 -9.33 -7.54
CA PHE A 92 18.80 -8.76 -7.57
C PHE A 92 18.81 -7.22 -7.56
N SER A 93 19.71 -6.59 -6.82
CA SER A 93 19.83 -5.12 -6.81
C SER A 93 20.34 -4.58 -8.15
N ASN A 94 21.34 -5.23 -8.77
CA ASN A 94 21.79 -4.88 -10.10
C ASN A 94 20.76 -5.20 -11.20
N PHE A 95 19.93 -6.24 -10.99
CA PHE A 95 18.85 -6.60 -11.92
C PHE A 95 17.66 -5.65 -11.81
N GLY A 96 17.34 -5.15 -10.62
CA GLY A 96 16.30 -4.15 -10.39
C GLY A 96 16.62 -2.81 -11.08
N ASP A 97 17.87 -2.38 -11.04
CA ASP A 97 18.32 -1.14 -11.68
C ASP A 97 18.37 -1.27 -13.21
N ILE A 98 18.80 -2.42 -13.74
CA ILE A 98 18.84 -2.67 -15.18
C ILE A 98 17.45 -2.90 -15.75
N PHE A 99 16.58 -3.61 -15.02
CA PHE A 99 15.21 -3.90 -15.45
C PHE A 99 14.29 -2.68 -15.32
N GLY A 100 14.46 -1.85 -14.29
CA GLY A 100 13.77 -0.57 -14.12
C GLY A 100 14.13 0.43 -15.21
N GLN A 101 15.36 0.39 -15.73
CA GLN A 101 15.85 1.28 -16.78
C GLN A 101 15.53 0.79 -18.21
N ALA A 102 15.42 -0.52 -18.42
CA ALA A 102 15.13 -1.11 -19.73
C ALA A 102 13.63 -1.25 -20.03
N PHE A 103 12.78 -1.40 -19.01
CA PHE A 103 11.32 -1.57 -19.17
C PHE A 103 10.48 -0.34 -18.79
N GLY A 104 11.03 0.60 -18.02
CA GLY A 104 10.45 1.93 -17.81
C GLY A 104 10.84 2.82 -18.99
N GLY A 105 10.20 2.66 -20.15
CA GLY A 105 10.48 3.36 -21.38
C GLY A 105 10.74 4.85 -21.22
N GLY A 106 12.01 5.24 -21.21
CA GLY A 106 12.47 6.61 -21.14
C GLY A 106 13.80 6.77 -21.86
N ARG A 107 13.73 7.04 -23.17
CA ARG A 107 14.82 7.67 -23.90
C ARG A 107 15.36 8.81 -23.05
N SER A 108 16.53 8.65 -22.46
CA SER A 108 17.29 9.73 -21.87
C SER A 108 17.85 10.63 -22.98
N GLY A 109 16.94 11.37 -23.62
CA GLY A 109 17.31 12.61 -24.28
C GLY A 109 17.74 13.57 -23.20
N GLY A 110 18.88 14.26 -23.36
CA GLY A 110 19.47 15.23 -22.43
C GLY A 110 18.57 16.44 -22.11
N GLY A 111 17.39 16.18 -21.54
CA GLY A 111 16.51 17.19 -20.98
C GLY A 111 16.91 17.48 -19.55
N SER A 112 17.02 18.76 -19.19
CA SER A 112 17.29 19.19 -17.81
C SER A 112 16.35 18.43 -16.85
N ARG A 113 16.91 17.69 -15.89
CA ARG A 113 16.15 16.95 -14.88
C ARG A 113 15.27 17.94 -14.11
N ARG A 114 13.96 17.87 -14.32
CA ARG A 114 13.01 18.64 -13.52
C ARG A 114 13.03 18.07 -12.10
N VAL A 115 13.53 18.86 -11.16
CA VAL A 115 13.57 18.45 -9.75
C VAL A 115 12.14 18.42 -9.20
N LYS A 116 11.77 17.31 -8.56
CA LYS A 116 10.45 17.16 -7.92
C LYS A 116 10.45 17.91 -6.59
N GLY A 117 9.37 18.62 -6.30
CA GLY A 117 9.11 19.22 -5.00
C GLY A 117 8.91 18.19 -3.90
N SER A 118 9.01 18.61 -2.65
CA SER A 118 8.77 17.74 -1.51
C SER A 118 7.28 17.42 -1.36
N ASN A 119 6.99 16.21 -0.88
CA ASN A 119 5.63 15.83 -0.55
C ASN A 119 5.15 16.55 0.71
N LEU A 120 3.86 16.88 0.75
CA LEU A 120 3.17 17.37 1.93
C LEU A 120 2.44 16.22 2.62
N ARG A 121 2.38 16.27 3.95
CA ARG A 121 1.59 15.31 4.72
C ARG A 121 0.58 16.06 5.56
N ILE A 122 -0.67 15.61 5.51
CA ILE A 122 -1.76 16.13 6.34
C ILE A 122 -2.51 14.97 6.97
N LYS A 123 -3.17 15.23 8.09
CA LYS A 123 -4.10 14.29 8.72
C LYS A 123 -5.52 14.76 8.49
N VAL A 124 -6.40 13.85 8.16
CA VAL A 124 -7.83 14.13 7.98
C VAL A 124 -8.62 13.18 8.87
N LYS A 125 -9.41 13.75 9.78
CA LYS A 125 -10.30 13.00 10.64
C LYS A 125 -11.59 12.68 9.91
N LEU A 126 -12.02 11.42 10.04
CA LEU A 126 -13.25 10.91 9.44
C LEU A 126 -14.09 10.24 10.52
N ASN A 127 -15.37 10.56 10.52
CA ASN A 127 -16.35 9.82 11.30
C ASN A 127 -16.76 8.52 10.57
N LEU A 128 -17.43 7.63 11.30
CA LEU A 128 -17.80 6.31 10.78
C LEU A 128 -18.75 6.38 9.56
N GLU A 129 -19.62 7.40 9.50
CA GLU A 129 -20.51 7.61 8.35
C GLU A 129 -19.73 8.04 7.09
N GLU A 130 -18.76 8.94 7.23
CA GLU A 130 -17.90 9.35 6.14
C GLU A 130 -17.05 8.19 5.61
N ILE A 131 -16.58 7.32 6.51
CA ILE A 131 -15.86 6.11 6.14
C ILE A 131 -16.74 5.12 5.39
N ALA A 132 -18.00 4.95 5.83
CA ALA A 132 -18.90 3.98 5.21
C ALA A 132 -19.34 4.37 3.80
N PHE A 133 -19.53 5.66 3.55
CA PHE A 133 -20.09 6.14 2.28
C PHE A 133 -19.08 6.87 1.39
N GLY A 134 -17.88 7.12 1.90
CA GLY A 134 -16.93 8.02 1.25
C GLY A 134 -17.35 9.48 1.36
N VAL A 135 -16.39 10.38 1.22
CA VAL A 135 -16.64 11.81 1.35
C VAL A 135 -15.66 12.61 0.51
N THR A 136 -16.12 13.74 0.01
CA THR A 136 -15.25 14.75 -0.60
C THR A 136 -15.02 15.86 0.41
N LYS A 137 -13.78 16.02 0.90
CA LYS A 137 -13.41 17.06 1.86
C LYS A 137 -12.56 18.14 1.20
N LYS A 138 -12.84 19.40 1.54
CA LYS A 138 -12.02 20.56 1.16
C LYS A 138 -11.10 20.89 2.33
N VAL A 139 -9.79 20.76 2.12
CA VAL A 139 -8.78 20.99 3.15
C VAL A 139 -7.88 22.15 2.75
N LYS A 140 -7.65 23.07 3.68
CA LYS A 140 -6.70 24.17 3.53
C LYS A 140 -5.29 23.68 3.83
N VAL A 141 -4.39 23.85 2.88
CA VAL A 141 -3.00 23.42 2.99
C VAL A 141 -2.08 24.59 2.70
N PHE A 142 -1.08 24.77 3.53
CA PHE A 142 0.00 25.70 3.25
C PHE A 142 1.10 24.96 2.47
N LYS A 143 1.36 25.40 1.24
CA LYS A 143 2.39 24.80 0.39
C LYS A 143 3.28 25.84 -0.27
N MET A 144 4.45 25.39 -0.71
CA MET A 144 5.31 26.21 -1.56
C MET A 144 4.78 26.15 -2.99
N VAL A 145 4.50 27.32 -3.57
CA VAL A 145 4.10 27.49 -4.97
C VAL A 145 5.15 28.30 -5.71
N ASN A 146 5.25 28.15 -7.02
CA ASN A 146 6.13 29.02 -7.81
C ASN A 146 5.57 30.43 -7.78
N ALA A 147 6.41 31.41 -7.40
CA ALA A 147 5.98 32.80 -7.37
C ALA A 147 5.77 33.32 -8.80
N GLU A 148 4.71 34.13 -8.98
CA GLU A 148 4.43 34.76 -10.25
C GLU A 148 5.52 35.79 -10.61
N GLY A 149 5.89 35.87 -11.90
CA GLY A 149 6.92 36.82 -12.37
C GLY A 149 8.37 36.35 -12.18
N VAL A 150 8.59 35.10 -11.71
CA VAL A 150 9.92 34.53 -11.70
C VAL A 150 10.35 34.13 -13.11
N SER A 151 11.51 34.61 -13.56
CA SER A 151 12.12 34.19 -14.82
C SER A 151 13.39 33.41 -14.57
N TYR A 152 13.66 32.43 -15.44
CA TYR A 152 14.80 31.54 -15.32
C TYR A 152 15.70 31.67 -16.56
N ASP A 153 17.00 31.68 -16.33
CA ASP A 153 18.02 31.57 -17.36
C ASP A 153 18.76 30.23 -17.26
N THR A 154 19.48 29.87 -18.29
CA THR A 154 20.36 28.72 -18.26
C THR A 154 21.49 28.94 -17.25
N CYS A 155 21.73 27.98 -16.36
CA CYS A 155 22.79 28.07 -15.35
C CYS A 155 24.15 28.25 -16.01
N GLY A 156 24.80 29.37 -15.74
CA GLY A 156 26.11 29.70 -16.34
C GLY A 156 27.22 28.72 -15.96
N THR A 157 27.15 28.11 -14.78
CA THR A 157 28.17 27.17 -14.27
C THR A 157 28.14 25.82 -14.97
N CYS A 158 26.97 25.24 -15.17
CA CYS A 158 26.85 23.92 -15.81
C CYS A 158 26.32 24.01 -17.25
N LYS A 159 26.05 25.19 -17.76
CA LYS A 159 25.54 25.45 -19.12
C LYS A 159 24.27 24.61 -19.43
N GLY A 160 23.40 24.47 -18.42
CA GLY A 160 22.14 23.75 -18.55
C GLY A 160 22.20 22.24 -18.29
N SER A 161 23.40 21.64 -18.14
CA SER A 161 23.56 20.20 -17.93
C SER A 161 23.13 19.70 -16.54
N GLY A 162 23.01 20.59 -15.55
CA GLY A 162 22.73 20.26 -14.15
C GLY A 162 23.91 19.61 -13.41
N GLN A 163 24.99 19.27 -14.10
CA GLN A 163 26.17 18.57 -13.56
C GLN A 163 27.46 19.29 -13.91
N ILE A 164 28.43 19.18 -13.03
CA ILE A 164 29.79 19.66 -13.25
C ILE A 164 30.68 18.43 -13.38
N ARG A 165 31.37 18.32 -14.52
CA ARG A 165 32.34 17.26 -14.74
C ARG A 165 33.69 17.70 -14.25
N ARG A 166 34.33 16.93 -13.37
CA ARG A 166 35.69 17.13 -12.91
C ARG A 166 36.53 15.94 -13.36
N VAL A 167 37.68 16.24 -13.94
CA VAL A 167 38.69 15.23 -14.26
C VAL A 167 39.70 15.23 -13.12
N GLN A 168 39.77 14.09 -12.42
CA GLN A 168 40.79 13.85 -11.40
C GLN A 168 41.84 12.90 -11.97
N GLN A 169 43.09 13.30 -11.90
CA GLN A 169 44.22 12.45 -12.26
C GLN A 169 44.51 11.54 -11.08
N THR A 170 44.36 10.25 -11.27
CA THR A 170 44.65 9.22 -10.28
C THR A 170 45.82 8.38 -10.74
N ILE A 171 46.39 7.56 -9.85
CA ILE A 171 47.51 6.66 -10.15
C ILE A 171 47.18 5.67 -11.30
N LEU A 172 45.90 5.43 -11.52
CA LEU A 172 45.34 4.54 -12.56
C LEU A 172 44.92 5.27 -13.85
N GLY A 173 45.18 6.60 -13.94
CA GLY A 173 44.81 7.42 -15.10
C GLY A 173 43.79 8.53 -14.75
N ALA A 174 43.37 9.26 -15.79
CA ALA A 174 42.41 10.35 -15.65
C ALA A 174 40.99 9.79 -15.44
N MET A 175 40.41 10.03 -14.25
CA MET A 175 39.04 9.63 -13.88
C MET A 175 38.13 10.84 -14.00
N GLN A 176 37.06 10.72 -14.81
CA GLN A 176 36.07 11.75 -14.98
C GLN A 176 34.90 11.50 -14.02
N THR A 177 34.70 12.40 -13.05
CA THR A 177 33.56 12.35 -12.13
C THR A 177 32.55 13.44 -12.44
N ALA A 178 31.27 13.11 -12.46
CA ALA A 178 30.18 14.05 -12.61
C ALA A 178 29.54 14.31 -11.24
N THR A 179 29.52 15.56 -10.81
CA THR A 179 28.87 15.97 -9.55
C THR A 179 27.71 16.91 -9.84
N THR A 180 26.67 16.88 -9.01
CA THR A 180 25.55 17.81 -9.13
C THR A 180 26.05 19.26 -9.04
N CYS A 181 25.58 20.12 -9.96
CA CYS A 181 25.95 21.53 -9.95
C CYS A 181 25.41 22.21 -8.68
N HIS A 182 26.32 22.76 -7.87
CA HIS A 182 26.00 23.42 -6.60
C HIS A 182 25.20 24.73 -6.76
N VAL A 183 25.27 25.37 -7.95
CA VAL A 183 24.59 26.64 -8.23
C VAL A 183 23.09 26.39 -8.54
N CYS A 184 22.80 25.38 -9.34
CA CYS A 184 21.43 25.09 -9.78
C CYS A 184 20.85 23.83 -9.13
N ASN A 185 21.58 23.17 -8.24
CA ASN A 185 21.16 21.92 -7.58
C ASN A 185 20.62 20.85 -8.56
N GLY A 186 21.25 20.75 -9.73
CA GLY A 186 20.88 19.77 -10.74
C GLY A 186 19.81 20.20 -11.73
N THR A 187 19.16 21.36 -11.57
CA THR A 187 18.07 21.83 -12.43
C THR A 187 18.55 22.36 -13.78
N GLY A 188 19.81 22.73 -13.91
CA GLY A 188 20.36 23.38 -15.10
C GLY A 188 19.92 24.84 -15.29
N LYS A 189 19.10 25.39 -14.37
CA LYS A 189 18.53 26.74 -14.44
C LYS A 189 19.00 27.60 -13.28
N SER A 190 19.08 28.90 -13.49
CA SER A 190 19.31 29.93 -12.47
C SER A 190 18.19 30.97 -12.53
N ILE A 191 17.91 31.62 -11.41
CA ILE A 191 16.88 32.68 -11.39
C ILE A 191 17.51 33.95 -11.95
N LYS A 192 16.83 34.56 -12.94
CA LYS A 192 17.20 35.85 -13.52
C LYS A 192 16.52 37.00 -12.77
N THR A 193 15.21 36.91 -12.64
CA THR A 193 14.43 37.90 -11.88
C THR A 193 13.49 37.16 -10.95
N LYS A 194 13.32 37.72 -9.74
CA LYS A 194 12.35 37.22 -8.77
C LYS A 194 11.64 38.36 -8.04
N PRO A 195 10.37 38.23 -7.70
CA PRO A 195 9.68 39.17 -6.84
C PRO A 195 10.25 39.12 -5.41
N LYS A 196 9.95 40.17 -4.61
CA LYS A 196 10.50 40.31 -3.24
C LYS A 196 9.97 39.24 -2.27
N ASP A 197 8.81 38.69 -2.53
CA ASP A 197 8.12 37.66 -1.75
C ASP A 197 8.58 36.22 -2.10
N ALA A 198 9.40 36.05 -3.13
CA ALA A 198 9.95 34.75 -3.51
C ALA A 198 11.26 34.43 -2.79
N ASP A 199 11.41 33.17 -2.41
CA ASP A 199 12.63 32.62 -1.80
C ASP A 199 13.78 32.44 -2.81
N ALA A 200 14.87 31.79 -2.37
CA ALA A 200 16.05 31.50 -3.21
C ALA A 200 15.77 30.53 -4.36
N ASN A 201 14.66 29.79 -4.30
CA ASN A 201 14.25 28.81 -5.31
C ASN A 201 13.17 29.36 -6.27
N GLY A 202 12.76 30.63 -6.08
CA GLY A 202 11.68 31.24 -6.82
C GLY A 202 10.30 30.83 -6.35
N GLN A 203 10.16 30.43 -5.09
CA GLN A 203 8.92 29.94 -4.50
C GLN A 203 8.42 30.89 -3.41
N LYS A 204 7.10 30.87 -3.17
CA LYS A 204 6.44 31.53 -2.04
C LYS A 204 5.54 30.54 -1.32
N ARG A 205 5.29 30.80 -0.05
CA ARG A 205 4.32 30.01 0.74
C ARG A 205 2.93 30.58 0.53
N GLU A 206 1.99 29.71 0.14
CA GLU A 206 0.60 30.12 -0.13
C GLU A 206 -0.38 29.10 0.46
N GLU A 207 -1.53 29.59 0.91
CA GLU A 207 -2.65 28.74 1.34
C GLU A 207 -3.47 28.34 0.12
N GLU A 208 -3.64 27.03 -0.09
CA GLU A 208 -4.48 26.50 -1.16
C GLU A 208 -5.57 25.61 -0.57
N LEU A 209 -6.80 25.76 -1.08
CA LEU A 209 -7.92 24.89 -0.77
C LEU A 209 -7.89 23.71 -1.75
N ILE A 210 -7.62 22.52 -1.23
CA ILE A 210 -7.55 21.30 -2.03
C ILE A 210 -8.78 20.44 -1.74
N GLU A 211 -9.45 20.02 -2.80
CA GLU A 211 -10.55 19.06 -2.74
C GLU A 211 -10.01 17.66 -2.84
N ILE A 212 -10.34 16.82 -1.84
CA ILE A 212 -9.84 15.44 -1.71
C ILE A 212 -11.05 14.51 -1.71
N ASN A 213 -11.08 13.61 -2.68
CA ASN A 213 -12.08 12.57 -2.74
C ASN A 213 -11.56 11.34 -1.96
N ILE A 214 -12.23 11.01 -0.87
CA ILE A 214 -11.90 9.90 0.01
C ILE A 214 -12.86 8.75 -0.29
N PRO A 215 -12.37 7.59 -0.76
CA PRO A 215 -13.22 6.46 -1.07
C PRO A 215 -13.84 5.84 0.19
N ALA A 216 -14.95 5.15 0.02
CA ALA A 216 -15.57 4.39 1.11
C ALA A 216 -14.68 3.25 1.60
N GLY A 217 -14.80 2.89 2.87
CA GLY A 217 -14.10 1.76 3.48
C GLY A 217 -12.69 2.04 3.97
N VAL A 218 -12.14 3.26 3.77
CA VAL A 218 -10.80 3.61 4.24
C VAL A 218 -10.62 3.30 5.72
N GLY A 219 -9.43 2.85 6.11
CA GLY A 219 -9.10 2.50 7.49
C GLY A 219 -8.24 3.55 8.18
N ASP A 220 -8.19 3.47 9.52
CA ASP A 220 -7.28 4.29 10.30
C ASP A 220 -5.82 4.08 9.89
N GLY A 221 -5.03 5.15 9.85
CA GLY A 221 -3.64 5.13 9.42
C GLY A 221 -3.39 4.99 7.93
N MET A 222 -4.40 4.71 7.11
CA MET A 222 -4.25 4.66 5.65
C MET A 222 -3.80 6.00 5.10
N THR A 223 -2.97 5.95 4.04
CA THR A 223 -2.45 7.14 3.37
C THR A 223 -2.95 7.18 1.93
N LEU A 224 -3.69 8.25 1.59
CA LEU A 224 -4.10 8.54 0.22
C LEU A 224 -3.07 9.45 -0.43
N ASN A 225 -2.69 9.15 -1.67
CA ASN A 225 -1.77 9.97 -2.46
C ASN A 225 -2.54 10.82 -3.47
N VAL A 226 -2.46 12.14 -3.32
CA VAL A 226 -3.00 13.09 -4.28
C VAL A 226 -1.85 13.67 -5.09
N SER A 227 -1.66 13.15 -6.29
CA SER A 227 -0.51 13.46 -7.14
C SER A 227 -0.45 14.94 -7.53
N GLY A 228 0.75 15.52 -7.48
CA GLY A 228 1.03 16.90 -7.91
C GLY A 228 0.44 17.99 -7.01
N ARG A 229 -0.10 17.66 -5.84
CA ARG A 229 -0.67 18.62 -4.88
C ARG A 229 0.25 18.95 -3.70
N GLY A 230 1.49 18.46 -3.72
CA GLY A 230 2.54 18.82 -2.77
C GLY A 230 3.21 20.15 -3.06
N ASN A 231 4.38 20.39 -2.48
CA ASN A 231 5.18 21.58 -2.73
C ASN A 231 5.67 21.66 -4.18
N ALA A 232 5.72 22.85 -4.74
CA ALA A 232 6.30 23.07 -6.04
C ALA A 232 7.77 22.61 -6.07
N GLY A 233 8.23 22.13 -7.21
CA GLY A 233 9.64 21.85 -7.43
C GLY A 233 10.44 23.14 -7.61
N PRO A 234 11.67 23.22 -7.10
CA PRO A 234 12.50 24.39 -7.26
C PRO A 234 12.77 24.69 -8.74
N PHE A 235 12.97 25.96 -9.05
CA PHE A 235 13.28 26.47 -10.41
C PHE A 235 12.23 26.06 -11.47
N GLY A 236 10.95 26.04 -11.10
CA GLY A 236 9.85 25.61 -12.00
C GLY A 236 9.83 24.09 -12.25
N GLY A 237 10.31 23.32 -11.29
CA GLY A 237 10.26 21.85 -11.30
C GLY A 237 8.85 21.28 -11.15
N VAL A 238 8.74 19.96 -11.11
CA VAL A 238 7.46 19.26 -10.95
C VAL A 238 7.03 19.32 -9.47
N PRO A 239 5.76 19.60 -9.16
CA PRO A 239 5.31 19.56 -7.77
C PRO A 239 5.39 18.15 -7.19
N GLY A 240 5.55 18.08 -5.87
CA GLY A 240 5.43 16.86 -5.09
C GLY A 240 3.98 16.39 -4.96
N ASP A 241 3.74 15.39 -4.13
CA ASP A 241 2.42 14.83 -3.88
C ASP A 241 1.91 15.26 -2.49
N LEU A 242 0.59 15.29 -2.34
CA LEU A 242 -0.04 15.45 -1.05
C LEU A 242 -0.41 14.08 -0.50
N LEU A 243 0.18 13.73 0.63
CA LEU A 243 -0.08 12.49 1.36
C LEU A 243 -1.10 12.78 2.46
N VAL A 244 -2.29 12.21 2.32
CA VAL A 244 -3.40 12.40 3.24
C VAL A 244 -3.51 11.18 4.14
N GLN A 245 -3.10 11.31 5.39
CA GLN A 245 -3.24 10.25 6.38
C GLN A 245 -4.63 10.33 7.01
N ILE A 246 -5.35 9.22 6.92
CA ILE A 246 -6.69 9.09 7.52
C ILE A 246 -6.55 8.80 9.01
N GLU A 247 -7.34 9.47 9.82
CA GLU A 247 -7.50 9.25 11.26
C GLU A 247 -8.98 9.02 11.54
N GLU A 248 -9.32 7.85 12.08
CA GLU A 248 -10.71 7.50 12.38
C GLU A 248 -11.14 8.12 13.72
N GLU A 249 -12.30 8.76 13.76
CA GLU A 249 -12.91 9.25 14.99
C GLU A 249 -13.68 8.10 15.66
N GLU A 250 -13.49 7.95 16.98
CA GLU A 250 -14.23 6.97 17.76
C GLU A 250 -15.73 7.23 17.69
N HIS A 251 -16.50 6.18 17.37
CA HIS A 251 -17.96 6.25 17.40
C HIS A 251 -18.50 5.82 18.76
N ALA A 252 -19.48 6.55 19.30
CA ALA A 252 -19.98 6.36 20.67
C ALA A 252 -20.55 4.96 20.94
N LEU A 253 -21.16 4.31 19.94
CA LEU A 253 -21.91 3.05 20.10
C LEU A 253 -21.37 1.90 19.24
N LEU A 254 -20.62 2.18 18.19
CA LEU A 254 -20.14 1.19 17.24
C LEU A 254 -18.62 1.12 17.32
N LYS A 255 -18.07 -0.08 17.45
CA LYS A 255 -16.64 -0.36 17.41
C LYS A 255 -16.31 -1.07 16.11
N ARG A 256 -15.24 -0.66 15.47
CA ARG A 256 -14.78 -1.23 14.22
C ARG A 256 -13.75 -2.34 14.44
N ASP A 257 -13.86 -3.41 13.67
CA ASP A 257 -12.81 -4.41 13.50
C ASP A 257 -12.77 -4.82 12.01
N GLY A 258 -11.76 -4.33 11.30
CA GLY A 258 -11.66 -4.48 9.86
C GLY A 258 -12.85 -3.84 9.13
N ILE A 259 -13.64 -4.65 8.43
CA ILE A 259 -14.89 -4.23 7.76
C ILE A 259 -16.13 -4.48 8.62
N ASN A 260 -15.99 -5.21 9.72
CA ASN A 260 -17.12 -5.49 10.62
C ASN A 260 -17.27 -4.42 11.69
N LEU A 261 -18.50 -4.28 12.18
CA LEU A 261 -18.85 -3.40 13.27
C LEU A 261 -19.39 -4.22 14.44
N TYR A 262 -19.11 -3.75 15.65
CA TYR A 262 -19.56 -4.34 16.90
C TYR A 262 -20.39 -3.35 17.68
N HIS A 263 -21.50 -3.84 18.27
CA HIS A 263 -22.35 -3.07 19.16
C HIS A 263 -22.70 -3.90 20.40
N ASP A 264 -22.47 -3.34 21.57
CA ASP A 264 -22.91 -3.94 22.83
C ASP A 264 -24.31 -3.45 23.17
N LEU A 265 -25.30 -4.34 22.98
CA LEU A 265 -26.70 -4.08 23.29
C LEU A 265 -27.00 -4.57 24.72
N TYR A 266 -27.48 -3.67 25.57
CA TYR A 266 -27.94 -4.01 26.92
C TYR A 266 -29.44 -4.08 26.94
N ILE A 267 -29.99 -5.24 27.37
CA ILE A 267 -31.43 -5.49 27.55
C ILE A 267 -31.67 -5.85 29.00
N ASN A 268 -32.89 -5.61 29.48
CA ASN A 268 -33.26 -6.04 30.81
C ASN A 268 -33.58 -7.55 30.85
N PHE A 269 -33.61 -8.10 32.03
CA PHE A 269 -33.88 -9.53 32.26
C PHE A 269 -35.27 -9.99 31.71
N ALA A 270 -36.28 -9.13 31.87
CA ALA A 270 -37.65 -9.47 31.40
C ALA A 270 -37.67 -9.57 29.87
N ASP A 271 -37.04 -8.64 29.15
CA ASP A 271 -36.94 -8.68 27.69
C ASP A 271 -36.14 -9.89 27.20
N ALA A 272 -35.11 -10.29 27.94
CA ALA A 272 -34.33 -11.50 27.61
C ALA A 272 -35.17 -12.78 27.80
N ALA A 273 -36.01 -12.83 28.84
CA ALA A 273 -36.82 -13.99 29.15
C ALA A 273 -38.06 -14.11 28.25
N LEU A 274 -38.76 -13.00 28.01
CA LEU A 274 -40.03 -12.98 27.25
C LEU A 274 -39.82 -12.78 25.74
N GLY A 275 -38.67 -12.31 25.33
CA GLY A 275 -38.41 -11.80 23.98
C GLY A 275 -38.88 -10.36 23.83
N ALA A 276 -38.19 -9.63 22.98
CA ALA A 276 -38.44 -8.20 22.75
C ALA A 276 -38.12 -7.81 21.32
N SER A 277 -38.58 -6.64 20.92
CA SER A 277 -38.14 -5.99 19.69
C SER A 277 -37.39 -4.73 20.09
N VAL A 278 -36.11 -4.64 19.73
CA VAL A 278 -35.21 -3.61 20.19
C VAL A 278 -34.55 -2.89 19.00
N GLU A 279 -34.39 -1.58 19.11
CA GLU A 279 -33.64 -0.79 18.11
C GLU A 279 -32.13 -0.86 18.37
N VAL A 280 -31.38 -1.06 17.30
CA VAL A 280 -29.90 -1.01 17.32
C VAL A 280 -29.40 0.06 16.35
N PRO A 281 -28.32 0.79 16.69
CA PRO A 281 -27.75 1.77 15.82
C PRO A 281 -27.10 1.11 14.60
N LEU A 282 -27.26 1.72 13.44
CA LEU A 282 -26.49 1.44 12.24
C LEU A 282 -25.53 2.60 11.99
N VAL A 283 -24.62 2.46 11.04
CA VAL A 283 -23.79 3.59 10.58
C VAL A 283 -24.66 4.77 10.15
N LYS A 284 -25.79 4.47 9.49
CA LYS A 284 -26.81 5.46 9.16
C LYS A 284 -28.18 4.97 9.59
N GLY A 285 -28.81 5.68 10.52
CA GLY A 285 -30.12 5.34 11.04
C GLY A 285 -30.08 4.23 12.07
N LYS A 286 -31.18 3.47 12.18
CA LYS A 286 -31.38 2.39 13.14
C LYS A 286 -32.02 1.18 12.47
N ALA A 287 -31.83 0.00 13.03
CA ALA A 287 -32.54 -1.21 12.65
C ALA A 287 -33.28 -1.78 13.85
N GLN A 288 -34.47 -2.31 13.62
CA GLN A 288 -35.24 -3.05 14.63
C GLN A 288 -34.89 -4.53 14.54
N ILE A 289 -34.43 -5.11 15.64
CA ILE A 289 -34.11 -6.53 15.75
C ILE A 289 -35.05 -7.22 16.75
N LYS A 290 -35.36 -8.48 16.45
CA LYS A 290 -36.14 -9.31 17.33
C LYS A 290 -35.23 -10.14 18.22
N ILE A 291 -35.43 -10.06 19.51
CA ILE A 291 -34.78 -10.88 20.52
C ILE A 291 -35.74 -12.05 20.84
N ASP A 292 -35.28 -13.28 20.67
CA ASP A 292 -36.08 -14.47 20.97
C ASP A 292 -36.20 -14.64 22.49
N ALA A 293 -37.30 -15.21 22.91
CA ALA A 293 -37.52 -15.56 24.34
C ALA A 293 -36.43 -16.54 24.82
N GLY A 294 -35.97 -16.35 26.04
CA GLY A 294 -34.89 -17.16 26.63
C GLY A 294 -33.48 -16.85 26.11
N THR A 295 -33.29 -15.71 25.47
CA THR A 295 -31.97 -15.29 24.99
C THR A 295 -30.98 -15.10 26.15
N GLN A 296 -29.83 -15.78 26.08
CA GLN A 296 -28.79 -15.72 27.08
C GLN A 296 -27.83 -14.55 26.82
N SER A 297 -27.23 -14.01 27.88
CA SER A 297 -26.18 -12.99 27.78
C SER A 297 -24.97 -13.53 27.04
N GLY A 298 -24.37 -12.69 26.18
CA GLY A 298 -23.23 -13.05 25.33
C GLY A 298 -23.65 -13.70 23.98
N LYS A 299 -24.96 -13.79 23.69
CA LYS A 299 -25.42 -14.19 22.35
C LYS A 299 -25.13 -13.08 21.36
N ILE A 300 -24.49 -13.44 20.25
CA ILE A 300 -24.18 -12.49 19.17
C ILE A 300 -25.18 -12.64 18.04
N LEU A 301 -25.84 -11.54 17.69
CA LEU A 301 -26.69 -11.46 16.52
C LEU A 301 -25.94 -10.79 15.37
N ARG A 302 -25.97 -11.41 14.20
CA ARG A 302 -25.30 -10.94 13.00
C ARG A 302 -26.28 -10.26 12.06
N LEU A 303 -26.10 -8.98 11.81
CA LEU A 303 -26.84 -8.24 10.80
C LEU A 303 -25.97 -8.17 9.53
N LYS A 304 -26.29 -9.05 8.59
CA LYS A 304 -25.50 -9.23 7.36
C LYS A 304 -25.51 -7.96 6.50
N GLY A 305 -24.34 -7.58 6.01
CA GLY A 305 -24.15 -6.42 5.13
C GLY A 305 -24.45 -5.07 5.81
N LYS A 306 -24.36 -4.99 7.16
CA LYS A 306 -24.53 -3.75 7.93
C LYS A 306 -23.23 -3.23 8.54
N GLY A 307 -22.10 -3.77 8.11
CA GLY A 307 -20.76 -3.27 8.40
C GLY A 307 -20.27 -2.24 7.37
N LEU A 308 -18.96 -2.10 7.27
CA LEU A 308 -18.29 -1.17 6.35
C LEU A 308 -17.98 -1.85 5.01
N PRO A 309 -17.93 -1.09 3.92
CA PRO A 309 -17.45 -1.61 2.65
C PRO A 309 -15.94 -1.86 2.69
N GLU A 310 -15.49 -2.76 1.83
CA GLU A 310 -14.07 -3.00 1.59
C GLU A 310 -13.49 -1.92 0.66
N VAL A 311 -12.31 -1.40 0.98
CA VAL A 311 -11.61 -0.43 0.11
C VAL A 311 -11.23 -1.11 -1.19
N ASN A 312 -11.64 -0.52 -2.32
CA ASN A 312 -11.38 -1.05 -3.67
C ASN A 312 -11.92 -2.47 -3.94
N GLY A 313 -12.80 -2.99 -3.07
CA GLY A 313 -13.47 -4.28 -3.21
C GLY A 313 -14.98 -4.17 -3.34
N TYR A 314 -15.63 -5.32 -3.53
CA TYR A 314 -17.09 -5.44 -3.57
C TYR A 314 -17.66 -6.03 -2.26
N GLY A 315 -16.78 -6.31 -1.29
CA GLY A 315 -17.15 -6.88 -0.01
C GLY A 315 -17.81 -5.85 0.90
N GLN A 316 -18.78 -6.30 1.69
CA GLN A 316 -19.37 -5.53 2.78
C GLN A 316 -19.37 -6.36 4.05
N GLY A 317 -18.91 -5.76 5.13
CA GLY A 317 -18.89 -6.37 6.46
C GLY A 317 -20.28 -6.45 7.09
N ASP A 318 -20.31 -6.98 8.27
CA ASP A 318 -21.52 -7.19 9.05
C ASP A 318 -21.50 -6.37 10.34
N LEU A 319 -22.69 -6.11 10.89
CA LEU A 319 -22.81 -5.60 12.25
C LEU A 319 -23.08 -6.78 13.20
N LEU A 320 -22.21 -6.96 14.17
CA LEU A 320 -22.29 -7.97 15.20
C LEU A 320 -22.82 -7.32 16.49
N VAL A 321 -24.02 -7.70 16.90
CA VAL A 321 -24.69 -7.18 18.09
C VAL A 321 -24.52 -8.18 19.21
N ASN A 322 -23.71 -7.82 20.22
CA ASN A 322 -23.52 -8.62 21.43
C ASN A 322 -24.61 -8.29 22.44
N ILE A 323 -25.42 -9.25 22.79
CA ILE A 323 -26.52 -9.08 23.76
C ILE A 323 -25.99 -9.26 25.17
N ASN A 324 -26.13 -8.21 25.99
CA ASN A 324 -25.77 -8.22 27.40
C ASN A 324 -27.05 -8.08 28.23
N VAL A 325 -27.32 -9.05 29.08
CA VAL A 325 -28.45 -8.97 30.00
C VAL A 325 -28.04 -8.17 31.22
N TRP A 326 -28.71 -7.03 31.42
CA TRP A 326 -28.44 -6.13 32.53
C TRP A 326 -29.19 -6.58 33.78
N THR A 327 -28.46 -6.78 34.87
CA THR A 327 -29.01 -7.04 36.20
C THR A 327 -29.15 -5.73 36.96
N PRO A 328 -30.34 -5.36 37.45
CA PRO A 328 -30.57 -4.12 38.17
C PRO A 328 -29.73 -4.06 39.44
N GLN A 329 -29.08 -2.93 39.70
CA GLN A 329 -28.22 -2.73 40.86
C GLN A 329 -29.01 -2.22 42.09
N LYS A 330 -30.17 -1.61 41.87
CA LYS A 330 -31.04 -1.08 42.92
C LYS A 330 -32.45 -1.57 42.65
N LEU A 331 -33.15 -2.03 43.70
CA LEU A 331 -34.48 -2.54 43.64
C LEU A 331 -35.33 -1.85 44.72
N ASN A 332 -36.58 -1.55 44.40
CA ASN A 332 -37.59 -1.19 45.41
C ASN A 332 -38.18 -2.44 46.09
N ASN A 333 -39.07 -2.25 47.09
CA ASN A 333 -39.62 -3.37 47.87
C ASN A 333 -40.48 -4.30 47.00
N GLU A 334 -41.28 -3.75 46.10
CA GLU A 334 -42.17 -4.53 45.21
C GLU A 334 -41.35 -5.39 44.25
N GLU A 335 -40.33 -4.84 43.65
CA GLU A 335 -39.41 -5.54 42.76
C GLU A 335 -38.67 -6.68 43.47
N LYS A 336 -38.25 -6.46 44.72
CA LYS A 336 -37.65 -7.51 45.56
C LYS A 336 -38.61 -8.68 45.80
N GLU A 337 -39.85 -8.37 46.20
CA GLU A 337 -40.85 -9.40 46.43
C GLU A 337 -41.15 -10.22 45.16
N MET A 338 -41.23 -9.57 44.00
CA MET A 338 -41.39 -10.26 42.72
C MET A 338 -40.24 -11.21 42.41
N LEU A 339 -38.98 -10.73 42.56
CA LEU A 339 -37.79 -11.53 42.33
C LEU A 339 -37.65 -12.68 43.33
N GLU A 340 -38.05 -12.50 44.59
CA GLU A 340 -38.06 -13.56 45.60
C GLU A 340 -39.09 -14.68 45.24
N LYS A 341 -40.25 -14.30 44.77
CA LYS A 341 -41.23 -15.27 44.22
C LYS A 341 -40.66 -16.04 43.04
N MET A 342 -40.04 -15.35 42.08
CA MET A 342 -39.41 -15.97 40.91
C MET A 342 -38.25 -16.90 41.30
N ARG A 343 -37.46 -16.55 42.31
CA ARG A 343 -36.31 -17.34 42.78
C ARG A 343 -36.66 -18.76 43.18
N SER A 344 -37.87 -18.96 43.71
CA SER A 344 -38.38 -20.27 44.14
C SER A 344 -39.08 -21.05 42.98
N ALA A 345 -39.37 -20.41 41.87
CA ALA A 345 -40.07 -21.02 40.72
C ALA A 345 -39.17 -22.05 40.00
N GLU A 346 -39.77 -23.14 39.57
CA GLU A 346 -39.09 -24.29 38.96
C GLU A 346 -38.27 -23.88 37.71
N HIS A 347 -38.87 -23.06 36.84
CA HIS A 347 -38.25 -22.63 35.58
C HIS A 347 -37.15 -21.59 35.72
N PHE A 348 -36.90 -21.02 36.94
CA PHE A 348 -35.82 -20.09 37.23
C PHE A 348 -34.56 -20.78 37.77
N LYS A 349 -34.60 -22.10 37.96
CA LYS A 349 -33.43 -22.87 38.34
C LYS A 349 -32.46 -22.97 37.13
N PRO A 350 -31.19 -22.66 37.27
CA PRO A 350 -30.23 -22.81 36.16
C PRO A 350 -30.15 -24.27 35.68
N ALA A 351 -30.44 -24.46 34.42
CA ALA A 351 -30.35 -25.77 33.77
C ALA A 351 -29.58 -25.67 32.45
N PRO A 352 -28.24 -25.45 32.54
CA PRO A 352 -27.42 -25.25 31.35
C PRO A 352 -27.42 -26.50 30.46
N GLY A 353 -27.83 -26.34 29.19
CA GLY A 353 -27.84 -27.39 28.20
C GLY A 353 -26.50 -27.56 27.48
N SER A 354 -26.41 -28.57 26.60
CA SER A 354 -25.21 -28.83 25.81
C SER A 354 -24.81 -27.68 24.85
N LYS A 355 -25.76 -26.80 24.57
CA LYS A 355 -25.51 -25.58 23.76
C LYS A 355 -24.97 -24.40 24.55
N ASP A 356 -25.07 -24.45 25.88
CA ASP A 356 -24.53 -23.41 26.79
C ASP A 356 -23.09 -23.74 27.13
N LYS A 357 -22.22 -23.68 26.11
CA LYS A 357 -20.81 -24.02 26.23
C LYS A 357 -20.12 -23.10 27.26
N SER A 358 -19.27 -23.70 28.10
CA SER A 358 -18.48 -22.93 29.07
C SER A 358 -17.57 -21.93 28.37
N PHE A 359 -17.13 -20.88 29.11
CA PHE A 359 -16.17 -19.90 28.62
C PHE A 359 -14.92 -20.57 27.98
N PHE A 360 -14.38 -21.61 28.62
CA PHE A 360 -13.22 -22.35 28.13
C PHE A 360 -13.47 -23.08 26.81
N HIS A 361 -14.69 -23.54 26.57
CA HIS A 361 -15.04 -24.18 25.30
C HIS A 361 -15.09 -23.17 24.17
N ARG A 362 -15.64 -21.97 24.42
CA ARG A 362 -15.69 -20.87 23.45
C ARG A 362 -14.30 -20.34 23.12
N VAL A 363 -13.44 -20.19 24.14
CA VAL A 363 -12.03 -19.79 23.94
C VAL A 363 -11.29 -20.83 23.09
N ARG A 364 -11.49 -22.11 23.35
CA ARG A 364 -10.84 -23.20 22.57
C ARG A 364 -11.29 -23.20 21.10
N GLU A 365 -12.56 -22.92 20.81
CA GLU A 365 -13.08 -22.81 19.43
C GLU A 365 -12.57 -21.57 18.68
N MET A 366 -12.18 -20.50 19.41
CA MET A 366 -11.57 -19.31 18.80
C MET A 366 -10.10 -19.51 18.37
N PHE A 367 -9.42 -20.51 18.97
CA PHE A 367 -8.02 -20.79 18.69
C PHE A 367 -7.79 -22.10 17.94
N SER A 368 -8.84 -22.79 17.52
CA SER A 368 -8.81 -23.97 16.65
C SER A 368 -9.32 -23.63 15.25
#